data_f334a35cf9dbde510a5845efb5ee9284
#
_entry.id   f334a35cf9dbde510a5845efb5ee9284
#
_cell.length_a   1.000
_cell.length_b   1.000
_cell.length_c   1.000
_cell.angle_alpha   90.00
_cell.angle_beta   90.00
_cell.angle_gamma   90.00
#
_symmetry.space_group_name_H-M   'P 1'
#
loop_
_entity.id
_entity.type
_entity.pdbx_description
1 polymer ?
#
loop_
_entity_poly.entity_id
_entity_poly.type
_entity_poly.pdbx_seq_one_letter_code
_entity_poly.pdbx_strand_id
1 'polypeptide(L)'
;PTQGPRFYGKALRQGWKRSLLPDEYTIDTVSSPRNSNWFLLAVAARRGITFLEQQPEVNADRIGLSGFSMGGMITALAAIDSRLKAVVPFVGGTGFKYVDFPGGIEGSSLRGHFQNLELYKATIDASAYWPFVRCPVCFISSTNDFHSVFDRIYQSMALVPHSDWRVSTNLHQNHG
;
A
#
# COMPACT_ATOMS: atom_id res chain seq x y z
N PRO A 1 7.36 -13.56 -2.74
CA PRO A 1 8.19 -13.08 -3.80
C PRO A 1 7.42 -12.06 -4.58
N THR A 2 7.96 -10.93 -4.63
CA THR A 2 7.62 -9.73 -5.32
C THR A 2 7.63 -9.89 -6.84
N GLN A 3 7.02 -10.96 -7.32
CA GLN A 3 7.10 -11.34 -8.72
C GLN A 3 5.98 -10.72 -9.56
N GLY A 4 5.11 -9.95 -8.95
CA GLY A 4 4.16 -9.14 -9.69
C GLY A 4 4.79 -8.45 -10.90
N PRO A 5 5.95 -7.82 -10.76
CA PRO A 5 6.66 -7.24 -11.88
C PRO A 5 6.95 -8.17 -13.05
N ARG A 6 7.13 -9.44 -12.82
CA ARG A 6 7.42 -10.39 -13.91
C ARG A 6 6.23 -10.65 -14.84
N PHE A 7 5.02 -10.56 -14.32
CA PHE A 7 3.82 -10.75 -15.13
C PHE A 7 3.63 -9.65 -16.18
N TYR A 8 4.23 -8.52 -15.92
CA TYR A 8 4.13 -7.33 -16.77
C TYR A 8 5.44 -7.04 -17.52
N GLY A 9 6.43 -7.90 -17.38
CA GLY A 9 7.68 -7.83 -18.12
C GLY A 9 8.50 -6.57 -17.84
N LYS A 10 9.08 -6.02 -18.90
CA LYS A 10 9.93 -4.82 -18.81
C LYS A 10 9.17 -3.60 -18.28
N ALA A 11 7.91 -3.45 -18.64
CA ALA A 11 7.10 -2.29 -18.26
C ALA A 11 6.99 -2.16 -16.74
N LEU A 12 6.80 -3.24 -16.02
CA LEU A 12 6.68 -3.19 -14.57
C LEU A 12 8.03 -3.09 -13.85
N ARG A 13 9.09 -3.68 -14.40
CA ARG A 13 10.44 -3.52 -13.87
C ARG A 13 10.99 -2.10 -14.01
N GLN A 14 10.56 -1.40 -15.04
CA GLN A 14 10.83 0.01 -15.20
C GLN A 14 9.91 0.86 -14.35
N GLY A 15 8.75 0.37 -14.04
CA GLY A 15 7.62 1.10 -13.60
C GLY A 15 7.38 1.12 -12.13
N TRP A 16 8.19 0.55 -11.28
CA TRP A 16 8.02 1.01 -9.92
C TRP A 16 8.55 2.43 -9.71
N LYS A 17 9.26 2.93 -10.73
CA LYS A 17 9.57 4.37 -10.89
C LYS A 17 8.60 5.10 -11.82
N ARG A 18 7.75 4.36 -12.57
CA ARG A 18 6.83 4.91 -13.56
C ARG A 18 5.53 4.13 -13.54
N SER A 19 4.48 4.73 -14.04
CA SER A 19 3.23 4.03 -14.30
C SER A 19 3.42 2.85 -15.26
N LEU A 20 2.59 1.83 -15.14
CA LEU A 20 2.46 0.77 -16.15
C LEU A 20 1.88 1.29 -17.47
N LEU A 21 1.23 2.43 -17.41
CA LEU A 21 0.64 3.15 -18.52
C LEU A 21 1.64 4.20 -19.02
N PRO A 22 1.45 4.73 -20.22
CA PRO A 22 2.17 5.90 -20.70
C PRO A 22 2.16 7.05 -19.69
N ASP A 23 3.15 7.92 -19.74
CA ASP A 23 3.32 9.00 -18.75
C ASP A 23 2.09 9.91 -18.64
N GLU A 24 1.35 10.10 -19.73
CA GLU A 24 0.10 10.86 -19.75
C GLU A 24 -1.03 10.22 -18.95
N TYR A 25 -0.91 8.96 -18.56
CA TYR A 25 -1.86 8.24 -17.72
C TYR A 25 -1.40 8.09 -16.28
N THR A 26 -0.42 8.86 -15.85
CA THR A 26 -0.05 8.94 -14.43
C THR A 26 -1.06 9.76 -13.66
N ILE A 27 -1.11 9.58 -12.33
CA ILE A 27 -2.08 10.31 -11.50
C ILE A 27 -1.90 11.84 -11.57
N ASP A 28 -0.71 12.32 -11.93
CA ASP A 28 -0.38 13.74 -12.02
C ASP A 28 -0.98 14.41 -13.24
N THR A 29 -1.19 13.65 -14.31
CA THR A 29 -1.57 14.16 -15.61
C THR A 29 -2.95 13.74 -16.07
N VAL A 30 -3.61 12.81 -15.34
CA VAL A 30 -4.93 12.28 -15.67
C VAL A 30 -5.99 12.63 -14.64
N SER A 31 -7.23 12.65 -15.06
CA SER A 31 -8.38 12.93 -14.21
C SER A 31 -8.80 11.74 -13.34
N SER A 32 -8.26 10.55 -13.58
CA SER A 32 -8.67 9.34 -12.87
C SER A 32 -7.50 8.59 -12.25
N PRO A 33 -7.53 8.29 -10.94
CA PRO A 33 -6.53 7.46 -10.28
C PRO A 33 -6.52 6.00 -10.78
N ARG A 34 -7.55 5.58 -11.52
CA ARG A 34 -7.62 4.23 -12.10
C ARG A 34 -6.50 3.94 -13.09
N ASN A 35 -5.88 4.96 -13.64
CA ASN A 35 -4.74 4.84 -14.54
C ASN A 35 -3.39 4.72 -13.78
N SER A 36 -3.43 4.73 -12.45
CA SER A 36 -2.24 4.57 -11.62
C SER A 36 -1.84 3.11 -11.46
N ASN A 37 -0.53 2.86 -11.38
CA ASN A 37 0.01 1.57 -10.98
C ASN A 37 -0.53 1.09 -9.64
N TRP A 38 -0.70 1.97 -8.69
CA TRP A 38 -1.21 1.63 -7.36
C TRP A 38 -2.63 1.07 -7.42
N PHE A 39 -3.48 1.65 -8.26
CA PHE A 39 -4.81 1.11 -8.50
C PHE A 39 -4.74 -0.31 -9.10
N LEU A 40 -3.92 -0.52 -10.12
CA LEU A 40 -3.77 -1.83 -10.75
C LEU A 40 -3.26 -2.89 -9.78
N LEU A 41 -2.29 -2.53 -8.93
CA LEU A 41 -1.72 -3.44 -7.92
C LEU A 41 -2.73 -3.77 -6.82
N ALA A 42 -3.50 -2.79 -6.36
CA ALA A 42 -4.57 -3.02 -5.39
C ALA A 42 -5.68 -3.92 -5.97
N VAL A 43 -6.07 -3.69 -7.22
CA VAL A 43 -7.03 -4.57 -7.94
C VAL A 43 -6.46 -5.98 -8.08
N ALA A 44 -5.18 -6.13 -8.43
CA ALA A 44 -4.53 -7.43 -8.54
C ALA A 44 -4.53 -8.19 -7.19
N ALA A 45 -4.23 -7.51 -6.08
CA ALA A 45 -4.31 -8.11 -4.75
C ALA A 45 -5.75 -8.59 -4.42
N ARG A 46 -6.76 -7.77 -4.69
CA ARG A 46 -8.16 -8.15 -4.48
C ARG A 46 -8.61 -9.30 -5.37
N ARG A 47 -8.09 -9.39 -6.60
CA ARG A 47 -8.33 -10.55 -7.46
C ARG A 47 -7.66 -11.80 -6.93
N GLY A 48 -6.49 -11.67 -6.30
CA GLY A 48 -5.85 -12.78 -5.58
C GLY A 48 -6.73 -13.30 -4.44
N ILE A 49 -7.40 -12.43 -3.69
CA ILE A 49 -8.38 -12.85 -2.66
C ILE A 49 -9.53 -13.63 -3.31
N THR A 50 -10.09 -13.13 -4.42
CA THR A 50 -11.16 -13.82 -5.15
C THR A 50 -10.71 -15.20 -5.65
N PHE A 51 -9.48 -15.30 -6.13
CA PHE A 51 -8.92 -16.60 -6.53
C PHE A 51 -8.82 -17.56 -5.34
N LEU A 52 -8.32 -17.09 -4.21
CA LEU A 52 -8.19 -17.93 -3.00
C LEU A 52 -9.54 -18.43 -2.48
N GLU A 53 -10.56 -17.58 -2.47
CA GLU A 53 -11.92 -18.00 -2.05
C GLU A 53 -12.49 -19.15 -2.90
N GLN A 54 -12.04 -19.28 -4.14
CA GLN A 54 -12.50 -20.31 -5.06
C GLN A 54 -11.74 -21.64 -4.95
N GLN A 55 -10.69 -21.67 -4.13
CA GLN A 55 -9.90 -22.89 -3.96
C GLN A 55 -10.52 -23.78 -2.88
N PRO A 56 -10.75 -25.07 -3.15
CA PRO A 56 -11.39 -25.97 -2.19
C PRO A 56 -10.56 -26.21 -0.92
N GLU A 57 -9.26 -25.98 -0.98
CA GLU A 57 -8.34 -26.14 0.14
C GLU A 57 -8.28 -24.90 1.04
N VAL A 58 -8.83 -23.77 0.61
CA VAL A 58 -8.76 -22.49 1.33
C VAL A 58 -10.00 -22.28 2.17
N ASN A 59 -9.79 -22.00 3.45
CA ASN A 59 -10.87 -21.50 4.29
C ASN A 59 -11.06 -20.00 4.05
N ALA A 60 -12.13 -19.63 3.34
CA ALA A 60 -12.47 -18.25 3.00
C ALA A 60 -12.64 -17.34 4.24
N ASP A 61 -13.00 -17.91 5.40
CA ASP A 61 -13.13 -17.18 6.66
C ASP A 61 -11.79 -16.93 7.37
N ARG A 62 -10.67 -17.33 6.76
CA ARG A 62 -9.33 -17.20 7.33
C ARG A 62 -8.31 -16.61 6.36
N ILE A 63 -8.74 -15.84 5.39
CA ILE A 63 -7.86 -15.16 4.45
C ILE A 63 -7.28 -13.90 5.10
N GLY A 64 -5.97 -13.81 5.17
CA GLY A 64 -5.23 -12.63 5.59
C GLY A 64 -4.37 -12.08 4.46
N LEU A 65 -3.91 -10.84 4.60
CA LEU A 65 -3.03 -10.19 3.64
C LEU A 65 -1.81 -9.61 4.34
N SER A 66 -0.63 -9.90 3.82
CA SER A 66 0.61 -9.28 4.28
C SER A 66 1.48 -8.86 3.11
N GLY A 67 2.32 -7.87 3.33
CA GLY A 67 3.24 -7.41 2.29
C GLY A 67 4.38 -6.56 2.85
N PHE A 68 5.55 -6.71 2.23
CA PHE A 68 6.76 -6.00 2.61
C PHE A 68 6.98 -4.78 1.70
N SER A 69 7.36 -3.65 2.26
CA SER A 69 7.72 -2.42 1.54
C SER A 69 6.59 -1.97 0.58
N MET A 70 6.79 -2.05 -0.72
CA MET A 70 5.72 -1.83 -1.71
C MET A 70 4.51 -2.74 -1.46
N GLY A 71 4.75 -4.00 -1.04
CA GLY A 71 3.70 -4.92 -0.64
C GLY A 71 2.93 -4.44 0.60
N GLY A 72 3.58 -3.77 1.54
CA GLY A 72 2.94 -3.12 2.68
C GLY A 72 1.98 -2.00 2.25
N MET A 73 2.37 -1.21 1.25
CA MET A 73 1.49 -0.20 0.65
C MET A 73 0.27 -0.85 -0.03
N ILE A 74 0.49 -1.92 -0.81
CA ILE A 74 -0.59 -2.67 -1.45
C ILE A 74 -1.52 -3.27 -0.39
N THR A 75 -0.95 -3.77 0.72
CA THR A 75 -1.73 -4.29 1.86
C THR A 75 -2.66 -3.21 2.41
N ALA A 76 -2.17 -1.99 2.64
CA ALA A 76 -2.98 -0.87 3.11
C ALA A 76 -4.14 -0.53 2.14
N LEU A 77 -3.84 -0.45 0.84
CA LEU A 77 -4.84 -0.14 -0.19
C LEU A 77 -5.90 -1.24 -0.35
N ALA A 78 -5.52 -2.50 -0.13
CA ALA A 78 -6.44 -3.63 -0.23
C ALA A 78 -7.15 -3.98 1.09
N ALA A 79 -6.71 -3.43 2.23
CA ALA A 79 -7.20 -3.75 3.57
C ALA A 79 -8.70 -3.46 3.78
N ILE A 80 -9.28 -2.61 2.95
CA ILE A 80 -10.72 -2.32 2.96
C ILE A 80 -11.59 -3.46 2.42
N ASP A 81 -10.99 -4.51 1.88
CA ASP A 81 -11.72 -5.67 1.39
C ASP A 81 -12.29 -6.48 2.56
N SER A 82 -13.60 -6.54 2.66
CA SER A 82 -14.31 -7.17 3.79
C SER A 82 -14.07 -8.67 3.95
N ARG A 83 -13.51 -9.31 2.96
CA ARG A 83 -13.13 -10.74 2.99
C ARG A 83 -11.87 -10.99 3.79
N LEU A 84 -11.03 -9.97 3.97
CA LEU A 84 -9.83 -10.08 4.78
C LEU A 84 -10.17 -10.16 6.28
N LYS A 85 -9.54 -11.10 6.96
CA LYS A 85 -9.73 -11.35 8.39
C LYS A 85 -8.56 -10.82 9.24
N ALA A 86 -7.44 -10.48 8.62
CA ALA A 86 -6.32 -9.76 9.23
C ALA A 86 -5.42 -9.18 8.15
N VAL A 87 -4.73 -8.09 8.47
CA VAL A 87 -3.72 -7.50 7.57
C VAL A 87 -2.44 -7.18 8.30
N VAL A 88 -1.31 -7.41 7.62
CA VAL A 88 0.02 -7.16 8.18
C VAL A 88 0.85 -6.35 7.18
N PRO A 89 0.75 -5.02 7.17
CA PRO A 89 1.69 -4.17 6.43
C PRO A 89 3.06 -4.21 7.11
N PHE A 90 4.09 -4.48 6.34
CA PHE A 90 5.46 -4.54 6.83
C PHE A 90 6.34 -3.51 6.12
N VAL A 91 6.91 -2.57 6.87
CA VAL A 91 7.76 -1.44 6.43
C VAL A 91 7.19 -0.68 5.22
N GLY A 92 5.88 -0.56 5.19
CA GLY A 92 5.13 0.11 4.12
C GLY A 92 3.66 0.24 4.50
N GLY A 93 2.92 1.12 3.83
CA GLY A 93 1.49 1.33 4.10
C GLY A 93 1.19 2.43 5.12
N THR A 94 2.19 3.22 5.55
CA THR A 94 1.95 4.46 6.27
C THR A 94 1.26 5.49 5.36
N GLY A 95 0.29 6.20 5.92
CA GLY A 95 -0.26 7.40 5.31
C GLY A 95 0.61 8.64 5.54
N PHE A 96 0.11 9.78 5.08
CA PHE A 96 0.72 11.11 5.29
C PHE A 96 2.11 11.29 4.68
N LYS A 97 2.48 10.48 3.69
CA LYS A 97 3.79 10.55 3.04
C LYS A 97 4.11 11.92 2.43
N TYR A 98 3.09 12.65 2.04
CA TYR A 98 3.21 14.01 1.51
C TYR A 98 3.70 15.04 2.54
N VAL A 99 3.62 14.73 3.83
CA VAL A 99 4.14 15.59 4.91
C VAL A 99 5.65 15.41 5.08
N ASP A 100 6.11 14.16 5.08
CA ASP A 100 7.52 13.84 5.32
C ASP A 100 8.37 13.97 4.06
N PHE A 101 7.75 13.84 2.90
CA PHE A 101 8.43 13.87 1.61
C PHE A 101 7.75 14.85 0.64
N PRO A 102 7.81 16.16 0.91
CA PRO A 102 7.26 17.15 -0.01
C PRO A 102 7.93 17.05 -1.39
N GLY A 103 7.14 16.83 -2.45
CA GLY A 103 7.69 16.55 -3.78
C GLY A 103 8.08 15.10 -4.04
N GLY A 104 7.85 14.22 -3.07
CA GLY A 104 8.09 12.79 -3.18
C GLY A 104 9.53 12.36 -2.88
N ILE A 105 9.70 11.06 -2.64
CA ILE A 105 11.02 10.47 -2.43
C ILE A 105 11.74 10.38 -3.78
N GLU A 106 12.96 10.89 -3.86
CA GLU A 106 13.74 10.85 -5.09
C GLU A 106 13.86 9.42 -5.64
N GLY A 107 13.61 9.27 -6.93
CA GLY A 107 13.62 7.97 -7.59
C GLY A 107 12.47 7.03 -7.25
N SER A 108 11.54 7.42 -6.36
CA SER A 108 10.35 6.62 -6.05
C SER A 108 9.22 6.84 -7.08
N SER A 109 8.33 5.85 -7.15
CA SER A 109 7.10 5.95 -7.96
C SER A 109 6.12 7.00 -7.44
N LEU A 110 6.38 7.56 -6.27
CA LEU A 110 5.52 8.58 -5.66
C LEU A 110 5.89 10.00 -6.08
N ARG A 111 7.09 10.20 -6.64
CA ARG A 111 7.61 11.54 -6.89
C ARG A 111 6.68 12.42 -7.72
N GLY A 112 6.13 11.91 -8.79
CA GLY A 112 5.24 12.65 -9.66
C GLY A 112 3.83 12.86 -9.08
N HIS A 113 3.38 11.97 -8.19
CA HIS A 113 2.02 12.02 -7.66
C HIS A 113 1.73 13.28 -6.84
N PHE A 114 2.75 13.91 -6.28
CA PHE A 114 2.59 15.12 -5.47
C PHE A 114 2.28 16.39 -6.29
N GLN A 115 2.35 16.35 -7.61
CA GLN A 115 1.92 17.46 -8.46
C GLN A 115 0.39 17.68 -8.35
N ASN A 116 -0.37 16.61 -8.13
CA ASN A 116 -1.80 16.68 -7.80
C ASN A 116 -2.04 16.15 -6.38
N LEU A 117 -1.64 16.95 -5.40
CA LEU A 117 -1.61 16.55 -4.00
C LEU A 117 -2.98 16.15 -3.47
N GLU A 118 -4.03 16.86 -3.81
CA GLU A 118 -5.38 16.56 -3.32
C GLU A 118 -5.90 15.24 -3.90
N LEU A 119 -5.63 14.98 -5.16
CA LEU A 119 -5.97 13.69 -5.77
C LEU A 119 -5.16 12.55 -5.13
N TYR A 120 -3.87 12.76 -4.87
CA TYR A 120 -3.02 11.80 -4.17
C TYR A 120 -3.57 11.48 -2.77
N LYS A 121 -3.86 12.49 -1.95
CA LYS A 121 -4.43 12.35 -0.61
C LYS A 121 -5.72 11.53 -0.61
N ALA A 122 -6.59 11.80 -1.59
CA ALA A 122 -7.90 11.18 -1.67
C ALA A 122 -7.88 9.74 -2.22
N THR A 123 -6.82 9.33 -2.94
CA THR A 123 -6.90 8.12 -3.77
C THR A 123 -5.71 7.16 -3.66
N ILE A 124 -4.52 7.65 -3.33
CA ILE A 124 -3.30 6.82 -3.29
C ILE A 124 -2.73 6.75 -1.88
N ASP A 125 -2.75 7.85 -1.13
CA ASP A 125 -2.21 7.84 0.22
C ASP A 125 -2.95 6.83 1.10
N ALA A 126 -2.22 6.03 1.87
CA ALA A 126 -2.82 5.00 2.71
C ALA A 126 -3.76 5.59 3.79
N SER A 127 -3.59 6.86 4.18
CA SER A 127 -4.49 7.53 5.11
C SER A 127 -5.94 7.59 4.61
N ALA A 128 -6.15 7.55 3.28
CA ALA A 128 -7.49 7.51 2.71
C ALA A 128 -8.23 6.16 2.93
N TYR A 129 -7.50 5.11 3.26
CA TYR A 129 -8.04 3.75 3.37
C TYR A 129 -8.21 3.28 4.82
N TRP A 130 -7.29 3.63 5.71
CA TRP A 130 -7.31 3.19 7.11
C TRP A 130 -8.64 3.44 7.84
N PRO A 131 -9.39 4.53 7.60
CA PRO A 131 -10.71 4.74 8.21
C PRO A 131 -11.76 3.69 7.84
N PHE A 132 -11.55 2.94 6.77
CA PHE A 132 -12.50 1.94 6.26
C PHE A 132 -12.08 0.49 6.58
N VAL A 133 -10.93 0.28 7.18
CA VAL A 133 -10.45 -1.06 7.56
C VAL A 133 -11.27 -1.59 8.73
N ARG A 134 -11.71 -2.84 8.63
CA ARG A 134 -12.57 -3.49 9.62
C ARG A 134 -11.92 -4.70 10.28
N CYS A 135 -10.89 -5.26 9.67
CA CYS A 135 -10.19 -6.42 10.21
C CYS A 135 -9.02 -5.99 11.11
N PRO A 136 -8.56 -6.89 12.00
CA PRO A 136 -7.35 -6.67 12.80
C PRO A 136 -6.14 -6.26 11.97
N VAL A 137 -5.33 -5.34 12.50
CA VAL A 137 -4.12 -4.84 11.84
C VAL A 137 -2.90 -5.08 12.72
N CYS A 138 -1.84 -5.69 12.18
CA CYS A 138 -0.54 -5.73 12.83
C CYS A 138 0.50 -5.03 11.94
N PHE A 139 0.83 -3.79 12.26
CA PHE A 139 1.85 -3.04 11.53
C PHE A 139 3.24 -3.43 12.03
N ILE A 140 4.10 -3.91 11.13
CA ILE A 140 5.48 -4.26 11.47
C ILE A 140 6.42 -3.25 10.82
N SER A 141 7.31 -2.65 11.61
CA SER A 141 8.25 -1.66 11.11
C SER A 141 9.52 -1.59 11.96
N SER A 142 10.37 -0.63 11.64
CA SER A 142 11.60 -0.33 12.36
C SER A 142 11.60 1.12 12.84
N THR A 143 12.32 1.38 13.92
CA THR A 143 12.45 2.74 14.48
C THR A 143 13.14 3.74 13.55
N ASN A 144 13.90 3.26 12.57
CA ASN A 144 14.67 4.07 11.64
C ASN A 144 14.38 3.75 10.18
N ASP A 145 13.19 3.25 9.88
CA ASP A 145 12.73 3.06 8.51
C ASP A 145 12.43 4.43 7.86
N PHE A 146 13.11 4.71 6.76
CA PHE A 146 12.92 5.97 6.03
C PHE A 146 11.66 5.99 5.15
N HIS A 147 11.10 4.82 4.85
CA HIS A 147 9.89 4.67 4.03
C HIS A 147 8.63 4.63 4.87
N SER A 148 8.71 4.00 6.03
CA SER A 148 7.62 3.81 6.98
C SER A 148 7.95 4.58 8.25
N VAL A 149 7.97 5.92 8.11
CA VAL A 149 8.34 6.82 9.21
C VAL A 149 7.52 6.50 10.46
N PHE A 150 8.20 6.32 11.58
CA PHE A 150 7.65 5.74 12.78
C PHE A 150 6.41 6.48 13.31
N ASP A 151 6.47 7.81 13.38
CA ASP A 151 5.35 8.62 13.86
C ASP A 151 4.12 8.49 12.96
N ARG A 152 4.33 8.29 11.65
CA ARG A 152 3.26 8.11 10.67
C ARG A 152 2.54 6.79 10.81
N ILE A 153 3.22 5.77 11.38
CA ILE A 153 2.57 4.50 11.68
C ILE A 153 1.46 4.73 12.71
N TYR A 154 1.76 5.38 13.82
CA TYR A 154 0.77 5.65 14.86
C TYR A 154 -0.34 6.60 14.38
N GLN A 155 0.00 7.62 13.60
CA GLN A 155 -1.00 8.49 12.97
C GLN A 155 -1.92 7.70 12.02
N SER A 156 -1.37 6.76 11.25
CA SER A 156 -2.15 5.90 10.37
C SER A 156 -3.06 4.95 11.15
N MET A 157 -2.53 4.33 12.22
CA MET A 157 -3.31 3.43 13.06
C MET A 157 -4.40 4.14 13.84
N ALA A 158 -4.19 5.40 14.22
CA ALA A 158 -5.23 6.23 14.84
C ALA A 158 -6.45 6.49 13.92
N LEU A 159 -6.31 6.29 12.61
CA LEU A 159 -7.42 6.37 11.67
C LEU A 159 -8.26 5.09 11.61
N VAL A 160 -7.72 3.96 12.08
CA VAL A 160 -8.44 2.69 12.09
C VAL A 160 -9.61 2.78 13.08
N PRO A 161 -10.86 2.47 12.68
CA PRO A 161 -12.05 2.77 13.47
C PRO A 161 -12.34 1.77 14.60
N HIS A 162 -11.33 1.00 15.01
CA HIS A 162 -11.41 0.03 16.11
C HIS A 162 -10.06 -0.08 16.82
N SER A 163 -10.05 -0.70 18.00
CA SER A 163 -8.85 -0.85 18.84
C SER A 163 -8.04 -2.13 18.55
N ASP A 164 -8.49 -2.97 17.63
CA ASP A 164 -7.82 -4.22 17.31
C ASP A 164 -6.68 -4.01 16.30
N TRP A 165 -5.70 -3.24 16.73
CA TRP A 165 -4.47 -3.06 16.00
C TRP A 165 -3.26 -3.11 16.93
N ARG A 166 -2.14 -3.50 16.36
CA ARG A 166 -0.84 -3.59 17.03
C ARG A 166 0.25 -3.01 16.15
N VAL A 167 1.28 -2.48 16.78
CA VAL A 167 2.53 -2.11 16.12
C VAL A 167 3.64 -2.95 16.71
N SER A 168 4.33 -3.70 15.88
CA SER A 168 5.54 -4.44 16.23
C SER A 168 6.73 -3.68 15.65
N THR A 169 7.69 -3.33 16.50
CA THR A 169 8.80 -2.47 16.13
C THR A 169 10.13 -3.15 16.40
N ASN A 170 10.95 -3.22 15.38
CA ASN A 170 12.35 -3.63 15.47
C ASN A 170 13.25 -2.40 15.66
N LEU A 171 14.24 -2.52 16.53
CA LEU A 171 15.20 -1.43 16.74
C LEU A 171 16.27 -1.47 15.63
N HIS A 172 16.51 -0.31 15.00
CA HIS A 172 17.61 -0.11 14.03
C HIS A 172 17.71 -1.10 12.87
N GLN A 173 16.60 -1.68 12.46
CA GLN A 173 16.57 -2.62 11.33
C GLN A 173 16.61 -1.92 9.97
N ASN A 174 16.47 -0.58 9.92
CA ASN A 174 16.28 0.17 8.67
C ASN A 174 15.02 -0.29 7.89
N HIS A 175 15.14 -0.40 6.59
CA HIS A 175 14.06 -0.86 5.71
C HIS A 175 14.12 -2.37 5.45
N GLY A 176 14.83 -3.15 6.23
CA GLY A 176 14.97 -4.61 6.09
C GLY A 176 16.37 -5.07 5.90
#